data_95176814987d85931f5410da9b9bcbe4
#
_entry.id   95176814987d85931f5410da9b9bcbe4
#
_cell.length_a   1.000
_cell.length_b   1.000
_cell.length_c   1.000
_cell.angle_alpha   90.00
_cell.angle_beta   90.00
_cell.angle_gamma   90.00
#
_symmetry.space_group_name_H-M   'P 1'
#
loop_
_entity.id
_entity.type
_entity.pdbx_description
1 polymer ?
#
loop_
_entity_poly.entity_id
_entity_poly.type
_entity_poly.pdbx_seq_one_letter_code
_entity_poly.pdbx_strand_id
1 'polypeptide(L)'
;MCVIIPPQKYGINGKLSYLCPEITLIECLPEREGKTRKENYDMSCILHIETSTKVCSVALSQEGHLIYHEEDFDGPNHSVRCGVMAEAALSFANSHAIPVDAVAVSSGPGSYTGLRIGASMAKGICYGRALPLIAIPTPQIMCVPVLLKHDDLPEDALLVPMTDARRMEVYAAVYDRSLREVRAIGADIVEAGTYKQYLDEHPVYFFGDGSAKCREVITHPNAHFIDGILPLAKNMFPLAEKAMMRGDFQDAAYFEPFYLKEFVALKSKKLL
;
A
#
# COMPACT_ATOMS: atom_id res chain seq x y z
N MET A 1 9.34 -12.00 -14.02
CA MET A 1 9.38 -13.43 -13.68
C MET A 1 8.13 -13.71 -12.87
N CYS A 2 7.18 -14.43 -13.45
CA CYS A 2 5.90 -14.71 -12.81
C CYS A 2 6.13 -15.79 -11.74
N VAL A 3 5.89 -15.52 -10.49
CA VAL A 3 6.04 -16.48 -9.40
C VAL A 3 4.64 -16.90 -8.95
N ILE A 4 4.25 -18.12 -9.30
CA ILE A 4 3.06 -18.75 -8.73
C ILE A 4 3.49 -19.29 -7.38
N ILE A 5 3.00 -18.69 -6.30
CA ILE A 5 3.28 -19.15 -4.93
C ILE A 5 2.14 -20.08 -4.54
N PRO A 6 2.42 -21.36 -4.17
CA PRO A 6 1.42 -22.16 -3.51
C PRO A 6 1.04 -21.46 -2.18
N PRO A 7 -0.21 -21.58 -1.71
CA PRO A 7 -0.67 -20.90 -0.51
C PRO A 7 0.25 -21.27 0.67
N GLN A 8 1.07 -20.32 1.08
CA GLN A 8 1.89 -20.48 2.27
C GLN A 8 1.00 -20.19 3.48
N LYS A 9 0.68 -21.24 4.21
CA LYS A 9 0.02 -21.12 5.51
C LYS A 9 1.02 -20.52 6.49
N TYR A 10 0.93 -19.24 6.73
CA TYR A 10 1.52 -18.63 7.91
C TYR A 10 0.55 -18.86 9.07
N GLY A 11 0.66 -20.00 9.71
CA GLY A 11 -0.13 -20.36 10.87
C GLY A 11 0.76 -20.72 12.04
N ILE A 12 0.67 -19.95 13.10
CA ILE A 12 1.01 -20.41 14.43
C ILE A 12 -0.30 -20.79 15.09
N ASN A 13 -0.49 -22.11 15.37
CA ASN A 13 -1.59 -22.70 16.14
C ASN A 13 -3.04 -22.49 15.63
N GLY A 14 -3.29 -22.67 14.33
CA GLY A 14 -4.65 -22.92 13.83
C GLY A 14 -5.65 -21.76 13.94
N LYS A 15 -5.20 -20.56 14.31
CA LYS A 15 -5.98 -19.32 14.26
C LYS A 15 -5.20 -18.30 13.44
N LEU A 16 -5.87 -17.67 12.46
CA LEU A 16 -5.33 -16.55 11.69
C LEU A 16 -5.05 -15.38 12.66
N SER A 17 -3.83 -15.28 13.16
CA SER A 17 -3.34 -14.11 13.87
C SER A 17 -2.30 -13.42 13.00
N TYR A 18 -2.77 -12.61 12.06
CA TYR A 18 -1.94 -11.76 11.23
C TYR A 18 -2.05 -10.34 11.75
N LEU A 19 -0.93 -9.75 12.11
CA LEU A 19 -0.82 -8.41 12.69
C LEU A 19 -1.15 -8.41 14.20
N CYS A 20 -0.27 -7.80 14.97
CA CYS A 20 -0.35 -7.47 16.40
C CYS A 20 -1.61 -7.97 17.16
N PRO A 21 -1.53 -8.49 18.38
CA PRO A 21 -2.71 -8.98 19.14
C PRO A 21 -3.89 -8.02 19.19
N GLU A 22 -3.64 -6.71 19.00
CA GLU A 22 -4.66 -5.66 18.93
C GLU A 22 -5.37 -5.55 17.57
N ILE A 23 -4.93 -6.28 16.56
CA ILE A 23 -5.61 -6.41 15.26
C ILE A 23 -6.33 -7.77 15.18
N THR A 24 -6.77 -8.31 16.31
CA THR A 24 -7.76 -9.38 16.35
C THR A 24 -9.11 -8.78 16.00
N LEU A 25 -9.39 -8.70 14.70
CA LEU A 25 -10.47 -7.93 14.07
C LEU A 25 -11.84 -8.59 14.15
N ILE A 26 -12.05 -9.56 15.03
CA ILE A 26 -13.31 -10.33 15.04
C ILE A 26 -14.27 -9.98 16.20
N GLU A 27 -13.84 -9.21 17.20
CA GLU A 27 -14.67 -9.06 18.42
C GLU A 27 -15.30 -7.68 18.69
N CYS A 28 -15.14 -6.68 17.82
CA CYS A 28 -15.71 -5.35 18.06
C CYS A 28 -16.49 -4.78 16.88
N LEU A 29 -17.50 -5.48 16.38
CA LEU A 29 -18.53 -4.83 15.56
C LEU A 29 -19.86 -4.91 16.31
N PRO A 30 -20.56 -3.79 16.53
CA PRO A 30 -21.92 -3.83 17.06
C PRO A 30 -22.81 -4.59 16.07
N GLU A 31 -23.61 -5.51 16.61
CA GLU A 31 -24.61 -6.23 15.85
C GLU A 31 -25.56 -5.22 15.18
N ARG A 32 -25.43 -5.04 13.89
CA ARG A 32 -26.47 -4.41 13.07
C ARG A 32 -27.42 -5.53 12.64
N GLU A 33 -28.58 -5.54 13.23
CA GLU A 33 -29.73 -6.33 12.76
C GLU A 33 -30.01 -6.03 11.30
N GLY A 34 -29.91 -7.04 10.43
CA GLY A 34 -30.26 -6.92 9.00
C GLY A 34 -29.50 -7.88 8.11
N LYS A 35 -29.93 -9.13 8.10
CA LYS A 35 -29.83 -10.19 7.07
C LYS A 35 -28.75 -10.08 5.95
N THR A 36 -27.91 -11.13 5.88
CA THR A 36 -27.41 -11.79 4.64
C THR A 36 -26.22 -11.17 3.90
N ARG A 37 -25.27 -10.49 4.54
CA ARG A 37 -23.98 -10.14 3.89
C ARG A 37 -22.73 -10.73 4.58
N LYS A 38 -22.87 -11.31 5.77
CA LYS A 38 -21.72 -11.86 6.54
C LYS A 38 -21.12 -13.14 5.94
N GLU A 39 -21.87 -13.89 5.16
CA GLU A 39 -21.42 -15.20 4.64
C GLU A 39 -20.58 -15.11 3.35
N ASN A 40 -20.55 -13.94 2.64
CA ASN A 40 -19.86 -13.81 1.36
C ASN A 40 -18.47 -13.14 1.45
N TYR A 41 -18.03 -12.65 2.60
CA TYR A 41 -16.72 -11.99 2.71
C TYR A 41 -15.54 -12.94 3.01
N ASP A 42 -15.83 -14.16 3.45
CA ASP A 42 -14.79 -15.15 3.77
C ASP A 42 -14.06 -15.72 2.53
N MET A 43 -14.52 -15.39 1.31
CA MET A 43 -13.95 -15.91 0.06
C MET A 43 -13.62 -14.80 -0.96
N SER A 44 -13.48 -13.55 -0.52
CA SER A 44 -13.26 -12.44 -1.44
C SER A 44 -11.89 -12.48 -2.10
N CYS A 45 -11.88 -12.33 -3.43
CA CYS A 45 -10.66 -12.14 -4.22
C CYS A 45 -10.52 -10.67 -4.62
N ILE A 46 -9.38 -10.06 -4.32
CA ILE A 46 -9.10 -8.65 -4.59
C ILE A 46 -7.92 -8.52 -5.55
N LEU A 47 -8.12 -7.75 -6.62
CA LEU A 47 -7.04 -7.34 -7.52
C LEU A 47 -6.38 -6.07 -6.97
N HIS A 48 -5.06 -6.10 -6.79
CA HIS A 48 -4.27 -4.98 -6.27
C HIS A 48 -3.40 -4.38 -7.36
N ILE A 49 -3.37 -3.05 -7.47
CA ILE A 49 -2.60 -2.29 -8.46
C ILE A 49 -1.78 -1.22 -7.73
N GLU A 50 -0.45 -1.28 -7.88
CA GLU A 50 0.47 -0.33 -7.29
C GLU A 50 1.38 0.29 -8.37
N THR A 51 1.33 1.62 -8.48
CA THR A 51 2.05 2.39 -9.50
C THR A 51 2.58 3.72 -8.98
N SER A 52 2.58 3.91 -7.66
CA SER A 52 2.89 5.21 -7.04
C SER A 52 4.38 5.58 -7.05
N THR A 53 5.27 4.60 -7.31
CA THR A 53 6.73 4.81 -7.36
C THR A 53 7.31 4.39 -8.73
N LYS A 54 8.60 4.07 -8.77
CA LYS A 54 9.25 3.56 -9.99
C LYS A 54 8.87 2.12 -10.31
N VAL A 55 8.43 1.37 -9.31
CA VAL A 55 8.00 -0.01 -9.47
C VAL A 55 6.54 -0.04 -9.89
N CYS A 56 6.24 -0.88 -10.87
CA CYS A 56 4.88 -1.24 -11.24
C CYS A 56 4.60 -2.63 -10.71
N SER A 57 3.52 -2.83 -10.00
CA SER A 57 3.18 -4.16 -9.50
C SER A 57 1.67 -4.40 -9.49
N VAL A 58 1.30 -5.67 -9.70
CA VAL A 58 -0.07 -6.18 -9.64
C VAL A 58 -0.08 -7.46 -8.82
N ALA A 59 -1.14 -7.67 -8.04
CA ALA A 59 -1.32 -8.87 -7.25
C ALA A 59 -2.78 -9.28 -7.15
N LEU A 60 -3.03 -10.54 -6.81
CA LEU A 60 -4.33 -11.03 -6.36
C LEU A 60 -4.18 -11.61 -4.97
N SER A 61 -5.09 -11.27 -4.11
CA SER A 61 -5.27 -11.94 -2.83
C SER A 61 -6.64 -12.61 -2.76
N GLN A 62 -6.72 -13.71 -2.02
CA GLN A 62 -7.96 -14.41 -1.72
C GLN A 62 -7.89 -14.91 -0.28
N GLU A 63 -8.91 -14.64 0.51
CA GLU A 63 -9.02 -15.13 1.91
C GLU A 63 -7.76 -14.83 2.77
N GLY A 64 -7.23 -13.61 2.69
CA GLY A 64 -6.03 -13.24 3.43
C GLY A 64 -4.72 -13.81 2.88
N HIS A 65 -4.74 -14.39 1.71
CA HIS A 65 -3.57 -15.04 1.10
C HIS A 65 -3.26 -14.43 -0.25
N LEU A 66 -1.99 -14.20 -0.49
CA LEU A 66 -1.51 -13.82 -1.81
C LEU A 66 -1.52 -15.06 -2.72
N ILE A 67 -2.29 -15.01 -3.82
CA ILE A 67 -2.40 -16.11 -4.79
C ILE A 67 -1.70 -15.86 -6.12
N TYR A 68 -1.44 -14.58 -6.44
CA TYR A 68 -0.71 -14.16 -7.64
C TYR A 68 -0.03 -12.83 -7.39
N HIS A 69 1.19 -12.63 -7.90
CA HIS A 69 1.79 -11.31 -8.00
C HIS A 69 2.81 -11.22 -9.14
N GLU A 70 2.94 -10.03 -9.68
CA GLU A 70 3.95 -9.66 -10.68
C GLU A 70 4.47 -8.26 -10.39
N GLU A 71 5.78 -8.06 -10.57
CA GLU A 71 6.48 -6.83 -10.24
C GLU A 71 7.45 -6.47 -11.38
N ASP A 72 7.48 -5.19 -11.76
CA ASP A 72 8.39 -4.64 -12.74
C ASP A 72 9.23 -3.52 -12.10
N PHE A 73 10.54 -3.77 -11.97
CA PHE A 73 11.52 -2.85 -11.39
C PHE A 73 12.30 -2.07 -12.47
N ASP A 74 12.07 -2.35 -13.76
CA ASP A 74 12.93 -1.87 -14.86
C ASP A 74 12.69 -0.41 -15.28
N GLY A 75 11.86 0.34 -14.52
CA GLY A 75 11.72 1.78 -14.72
C GLY A 75 10.38 2.23 -15.29
N PRO A 76 10.25 3.43 -15.87
CA PRO A 76 8.97 4.11 -16.05
C PRO A 76 8.12 3.53 -17.20
N ASN A 77 7.83 2.25 -17.18
CA ASN A 77 7.04 1.52 -18.17
C ASN A 77 5.60 1.28 -17.76
N HIS A 78 5.12 1.98 -16.73
CA HIS A 78 3.80 1.75 -16.12
C HIS A 78 2.64 1.72 -17.11
N SER A 79 2.67 2.60 -18.12
CA SER A 79 1.59 2.67 -19.13
C SER A 79 1.44 1.41 -19.99
N VAL A 80 2.53 0.66 -20.15
CA VAL A 80 2.54 -0.60 -20.90
C VAL A 80 2.40 -1.79 -19.94
N ARG A 81 3.22 -1.82 -18.88
CA ARG A 81 3.33 -2.97 -17.99
C ARG A 81 2.09 -3.18 -17.12
N CYS A 82 1.52 -2.10 -16.59
CA CYS A 82 0.35 -2.21 -15.70
C CYS A 82 -0.81 -2.97 -16.37
N GLY A 83 -1.11 -2.66 -17.65
CA GLY A 83 -2.17 -3.34 -18.40
C GLY A 83 -1.89 -4.81 -18.62
N VAL A 84 -0.67 -5.15 -19.04
CA VAL A 84 -0.26 -6.54 -19.28
C VAL A 84 -0.31 -7.37 -18.00
N MET A 85 0.20 -6.82 -16.89
CA MET A 85 0.20 -7.51 -15.58
C MET A 85 -1.22 -7.67 -15.03
N ALA A 86 -2.08 -6.66 -15.18
CA ALA A 86 -3.48 -6.74 -14.76
C ALA A 86 -4.26 -7.79 -15.59
N GLU A 87 -4.02 -7.85 -16.90
CA GLU A 87 -4.61 -8.86 -17.77
C GLU A 87 -4.13 -10.28 -17.38
N ALA A 88 -2.85 -10.45 -17.11
CA ALA A 88 -2.29 -11.72 -16.67
C ALA A 88 -2.90 -12.17 -15.34
N ALA A 89 -3.03 -11.27 -14.36
CA ALA A 89 -3.68 -11.54 -13.08
C ALA A 89 -5.15 -11.95 -13.24
N LEU A 90 -5.92 -11.21 -14.06
CA LEU A 90 -7.31 -11.52 -14.34
C LEU A 90 -7.47 -12.85 -15.12
N SER A 91 -6.55 -13.14 -16.02
CA SER A 91 -6.52 -14.42 -16.75
C SER A 91 -6.21 -15.58 -15.82
N PHE A 92 -5.29 -15.38 -14.85
CA PHE A 92 -5.04 -16.37 -13.79
C PHE A 92 -6.30 -16.65 -12.99
N ALA A 93 -6.99 -15.62 -12.49
CA ALA A 93 -8.24 -15.78 -11.75
C ALA A 93 -9.30 -16.53 -12.56
N ASN A 94 -9.50 -16.15 -13.83
CA ASN A 94 -10.46 -16.81 -14.71
C ASN A 94 -10.13 -18.29 -14.95
N SER A 95 -8.85 -18.63 -15.19
CA SER A 95 -8.42 -20.01 -15.43
C SER A 95 -8.59 -20.95 -14.24
N HIS A 96 -8.62 -20.37 -13.03
CA HIS A 96 -8.86 -21.09 -11.77
C HIS A 96 -10.30 -20.97 -11.27
N ALA A 97 -11.20 -20.37 -12.06
CA ALA A 97 -12.59 -20.12 -11.70
C ALA A 97 -12.76 -19.31 -10.40
N ILE A 98 -11.83 -18.38 -10.15
CA ILE A 98 -11.84 -17.48 -8.98
C ILE A 98 -12.52 -16.18 -9.40
N PRO A 99 -13.70 -15.83 -8.84
CA PRO A 99 -14.33 -14.54 -9.09
C PRO A 99 -13.51 -13.43 -8.41
N VAL A 100 -13.25 -12.34 -9.14
CA VAL A 100 -12.67 -11.12 -8.54
C VAL A 100 -13.81 -10.25 -8.04
N ASP A 101 -13.76 -9.83 -6.77
CA ASP A 101 -14.84 -9.16 -6.06
C ASP A 101 -14.58 -7.65 -5.87
N ALA A 102 -13.32 -7.21 -5.94
CA ALA A 102 -12.95 -5.81 -5.81
C ALA A 102 -11.61 -5.50 -6.52
N VAL A 103 -11.37 -4.21 -6.74
CA VAL A 103 -10.06 -3.71 -7.18
C VAL A 103 -9.53 -2.73 -6.14
N ALA A 104 -8.33 -2.96 -5.65
CA ALA A 104 -7.61 -2.05 -4.77
C ALA A 104 -6.49 -1.33 -5.54
N VAL A 105 -6.36 -0.03 -5.33
CA VAL A 105 -5.32 0.79 -5.97
C VAL A 105 -4.63 1.68 -4.95
N SER A 106 -3.33 1.91 -5.13
CA SER A 106 -2.62 2.92 -4.34
C SER A 106 -3.17 4.32 -4.64
N SER A 107 -3.58 5.01 -3.57
CA SER A 107 -4.16 6.35 -3.69
C SER A 107 -3.14 7.48 -3.61
N GLY A 108 -1.88 7.18 -3.37
CA GLY A 108 -0.82 8.18 -3.22
C GLY A 108 -0.50 8.49 -1.74
N PRO A 109 0.40 9.48 -1.51
CA PRO A 109 1.12 10.28 -2.51
C PRO A 109 2.20 9.47 -3.25
N GLY A 110 2.66 10.02 -4.37
CA GLY A 110 3.70 9.39 -5.19
C GLY A 110 3.85 10.03 -6.56
N SER A 111 4.36 9.27 -7.53
CA SER A 111 4.49 9.70 -8.91
C SER A 111 3.16 10.13 -9.52
N TYR A 112 3.04 11.39 -9.92
CA TYR A 112 1.83 11.93 -10.53
C TYR A 112 1.35 11.10 -11.74
N THR A 113 2.27 10.77 -12.65
CA THR A 113 1.97 9.96 -13.83
C THR A 113 1.62 8.53 -13.44
N GLY A 114 2.39 7.93 -12.53
CA GLY A 114 2.15 6.57 -12.07
C GLY A 114 0.76 6.42 -11.42
N LEU A 115 0.43 7.29 -10.49
CA LEU A 115 -0.88 7.28 -9.81
C LEU A 115 -2.06 7.40 -10.79
N ARG A 116 -1.92 8.24 -11.86
CA ARG A 116 -2.95 8.37 -12.88
C ARG A 116 -3.13 7.10 -13.70
N ILE A 117 -2.01 6.43 -14.03
CA ILE A 117 -2.06 5.16 -14.77
C ILE A 117 -2.78 4.10 -13.94
N GLY A 118 -2.38 3.90 -12.67
CA GLY A 118 -3.02 2.94 -11.77
C GLY A 118 -4.49 3.23 -11.53
N ALA A 119 -4.83 4.50 -11.23
CA ALA A 119 -6.21 4.91 -11.03
C ALA A 119 -7.08 4.71 -12.29
N SER A 120 -6.57 5.06 -13.48
CA SER A 120 -7.31 4.87 -14.73
C SER A 120 -7.54 3.40 -15.03
N MET A 121 -6.54 2.54 -14.79
CA MET A 121 -6.65 1.09 -14.94
C MET A 121 -7.68 0.52 -13.97
N ALA A 122 -7.57 0.84 -12.67
CA ALA A 122 -8.50 0.38 -11.65
C ALA A 122 -9.94 0.79 -11.95
N LYS A 123 -10.17 2.07 -12.30
CA LYS A 123 -11.49 2.60 -12.68
C LYS A 123 -12.05 1.88 -13.90
N GLY A 124 -11.23 1.63 -14.92
CA GLY A 124 -11.66 0.90 -16.14
C GLY A 124 -12.09 -0.53 -15.83
N ILE A 125 -11.35 -1.25 -14.98
CA ILE A 125 -11.71 -2.61 -14.57
C ILE A 125 -12.97 -2.60 -13.71
N CYS A 126 -13.05 -1.69 -12.72
CA CYS A 126 -14.24 -1.54 -11.88
C CYS A 126 -15.51 -1.27 -12.70
N TYR A 127 -15.43 -0.34 -13.65
CA TYR A 127 -16.53 0.00 -14.51
C TYR A 127 -16.95 -1.18 -15.42
N GLY A 128 -15.98 -1.82 -16.08
CA GLY A 128 -16.24 -2.91 -17.02
C GLY A 128 -16.77 -4.18 -16.39
N ARG A 129 -16.49 -4.40 -15.10
CA ARG A 129 -16.87 -5.61 -14.36
C ARG A 129 -17.89 -5.35 -13.23
N ALA A 130 -18.36 -4.10 -13.07
CA ALA A 130 -19.23 -3.68 -11.98
C ALA A 130 -18.64 -4.02 -10.58
N LEU A 131 -17.34 -3.81 -10.39
CA LEU A 131 -16.62 -4.10 -9.14
C LEU A 131 -16.44 -2.83 -8.30
N PRO A 132 -16.45 -2.92 -6.96
CA PRO A 132 -16.10 -1.81 -6.09
C PRO A 132 -14.60 -1.47 -6.18
N LEU A 133 -14.29 -0.18 -5.99
CA LEU A 133 -12.93 0.37 -5.94
C LEU A 133 -12.52 0.62 -4.50
N ILE A 134 -11.34 0.15 -4.12
CA ILE A 134 -10.72 0.39 -2.81
C ILE A 134 -9.47 1.25 -3.01
N ALA A 135 -9.33 2.31 -2.23
CA ALA A 135 -8.17 3.20 -2.27
C ALA A 135 -7.30 3.00 -1.04
N ILE A 136 -6.03 2.67 -1.24
CA ILE A 136 -5.08 2.41 -0.15
C ILE A 136 -3.96 3.46 -0.17
N PRO A 137 -3.75 4.21 0.94
CA PRO A 137 -2.65 5.18 1.02
C PRO A 137 -1.29 4.52 0.83
N THR A 138 -0.47 5.07 -0.07
CA THR A 138 0.87 4.53 -0.37
C THR A 138 1.76 4.35 0.86
N PRO A 139 1.78 5.30 1.84
CA PRO A 139 2.58 5.11 3.05
C PRO A 139 2.14 3.91 3.89
N GLN A 140 0.85 3.61 3.96
CA GLN A 140 0.36 2.43 4.70
C GLN A 140 0.77 1.13 4.02
N ILE A 141 0.82 1.09 2.69
CA ILE A 141 1.31 -0.09 1.94
C ILE A 141 2.75 -0.42 2.34
N MET A 142 3.60 0.60 2.53
CA MET A 142 4.98 0.42 2.97
C MET A 142 5.10 -0.05 4.43
N CYS A 143 4.16 0.29 5.30
CA CYS A 143 4.17 -0.15 6.68
C CYS A 143 3.90 -1.66 6.83
N VAL A 144 3.09 -2.24 5.95
CA VAL A 144 2.70 -3.66 6.02
C VAL A 144 3.90 -4.61 6.05
N PRO A 145 4.87 -4.57 5.11
CA PRO A 145 6.02 -5.48 5.15
C PRO A 145 6.93 -5.26 6.37
N VAL A 146 6.97 -4.06 6.92
CA VAL A 146 7.72 -3.78 8.17
C VAL A 146 7.05 -4.49 9.33
N LEU A 147 5.74 -4.32 9.50
CA LEU A 147 4.98 -4.96 10.58
C LEU A 147 4.98 -6.50 10.48
N LEU A 148 5.00 -7.05 9.27
CA LEU A 148 4.99 -8.51 9.07
C LEU A 148 6.35 -9.18 9.25
N LYS A 149 7.46 -8.44 9.09
CA LYS A 149 8.82 -9.01 9.10
C LYS A 149 9.62 -8.70 10.36
N HIS A 150 9.20 -7.70 11.13
CA HIS A 150 9.90 -7.20 12.31
C HIS A 150 9.02 -7.38 13.55
N ASP A 151 8.97 -8.62 14.04
CA ASP A 151 8.21 -8.98 15.27
C ASP A 151 8.82 -8.34 16.53
N ASP A 152 10.08 -7.89 16.45
CA ASP A 152 10.88 -7.30 17.51
C ASP A 152 10.69 -5.79 17.67
N LEU A 153 9.79 -5.16 16.90
CA LEU A 153 9.51 -3.74 17.05
C LEU A 153 8.96 -3.43 18.46
N PRO A 154 9.51 -2.43 19.18
CA PRO A 154 8.96 -1.98 20.44
C PRO A 154 7.46 -1.60 20.35
N GLU A 155 6.72 -1.76 21.43
CA GLU A 155 5.27 -1.45 21.43
C GLU A 155 4.96 0.01 21.11
N ASP A 156 5.85 0.91 21.56
CA ASP A 156 5.78 2.36 21.35
C ASP A 156 6.51 2.84 20.09
N ALA A 157 6.95 1.91 19.23
CA ALA A 157 7.62 2.25 17.98
C ALA A 157 6.73 3.04 17.04
N LEU A 158 7.31 4.07 16.43
CA LEU A 158 6.66 4.85 15.36
C LEU A 158 7.23 4.48 13.99
N LEU A 159 6.35 4.40 13.01
CA LEU A 159 6.64 4.05 11.63
C LEU A 159 6.57 5.30 10.75
N VAL A 160 7.65 5.58 10.02
CA VAL A 160 7.74 6.75 9.14
C VAL A 160 8.09 6.30 7.73
N PRO A 161 7.08 5.88 6.95
CA PRO A 161 7.24 5.61 5.52
C PRO A 161 7.57 6.89 4.76
N MET A 162 8.60 6.86 3.92
CA MET A 162 9.11 8.00 3.17
C MET A 162 9.14 7.69 1.67
N THR A 163 8.37 8.44 0.89
CA THR A 163 8.47 8.42 -0.58
C THR A 163 9.34 9.57 -1.06
N ASP A 164 10.25 9.31 -2.01
CA ASP A 164 11.15 10.34 -2.55
C ASP A 164 10.39 11.43 -3.31
N ALA A 165 10.50 12.68 -2.84
CA ALA A 165 9.94 13.88 -3.46
C ALA A 165 11.01 14.77 -4.13
N ARG A 166 12.20 14.21 -4.40
CA ARG A 166 13.41 14.85 -4.95
C ARG A 166 14.12 15.76 -3.92
N ARG A 167 15.42 16.03 -4.18
CA ARG A 167 16.30 16.78 -3.24
C ARG A 167 16.18 16.20 -1.83
N MET A 168 16.19 17.04 -0.80
CA MET A 168 16.00 16.64 0.61
C MET A 168 14.52 16.64 1.05
N GLU A 169 13.59 16.52 0.09
CA GLU A 169 12.18 16.47 0.38
C GLU A 169 11.64 15.03 0.25
N VAL A 170 10.76 14.66 1.17
CA VAL A 170 10.06 13.37 1.18
C VAL A 170 8.56 13.59 1.40
N TYR A 171 7.73 12.69 0.88
CA TYR A 171 6.36 12.55 1.34
C TYR A 171 6.35 11.54 2.47
N ALA A 172 5.94 11.95 3.65
CA ALA A 172 5.96 11.12 4.85
C ALA A 172 4.74 11.31 5.72
N ALA A 173 4.40 10.28 6.46
CA ALA A 173 3.44 10.28 7.55
C ALA A 173 4.09 9.66 8.78
N VAL A 174 3.46 9.74 9.94
CA VAL A 174 3.88 9.03 11.15
C VAL A 174 2.71 8.17 11.61
N TYR A 175 2.97 6.88 11.74
CA TYR A 175 1.99 5.89 12.21
C TYR A 175 2.48 5.20 13.48
N ASP A 176 1.55 4.77 14.32
CA ASP A 176 1.84 3.77 15.35
C ASP A 176 1.81 2.34 14.74
N ARG A 177 2.12 1.32 15.54
CA ARG A 177 2.11 -0.08 15.10
C ARG A 177 0.72 -0.59 14.68
N SER A 178 -0.35 0.05 15.12
CA SER A 178 -1.72 -0.27 14.71
C SER A 178 -2.16 0.46 13.43
N LEU A 179 -1.23 1.15 12.77
CA LEU A 179 -1.46 2.02 11.61
C LEU A 179 -2.44 3.17 11.88
N ARG A 180 -2.57 3.60 13.15
CA ARG A 180 -3.24 4.85 13.48
C ARG A 180 -2.31 6.00 13.12
N GLU A 181 -2.86 7.01 12.49
CA GLU A 181 -2.12 8.19 12.07
C GLU A 181 -1.79 9.06 13.28
N VAL A 182 -0.51 9.15 13.62
CA VAL A 182 0.04 10.07 14.63
C VAL A 182 0.26 11.44 14.01
N ARG A 183 0.70 11.47 12.75
CA ARG A 183 0.83 12.67 11.92
C ARG A 183 0.38 12.38 10.51
N ALA A 184 -0.48 13.24 9.98
CA ALA A 184 -0.97 13.18 8.61
C ALA A 184 0.15 13.25 7.57
N ILE A 185 -0.12 12.70 6.39
CA ILE A 185 0.80 12.73 5.25
C ILE A 185 1.13 14.17 4.89
N GLY A 186 2.43 14.48 4.81
CA GLY A 186 2.95 15.80 4.45
C GLY A 186 4.17 15.70 3.54
N ALA A 187 4.55 16.86 2.99
CA ALA A 187 5.80 17.05 2.27
C ALA A 187 6.81 17.67 3.22
N ASP A 188 7.83 16.91 3.61
CA ASP A 188 8.84 17.30 4.57
C ASP A 188 10.16 17.62 3.86
N ILE A 189 10.69 18.83 4.08
CA ILE A 189 12.09 19.13 3.80
C ILE A 189 12.86 18.65 5.02
N VAL A 190 13.65 17.59 4.85
CA VAL A 190 14.28 16.91 5.98
C VAL A 190 15.56 17.63 6.40
N GLU A 191 15.55 18.09 7.65
CA GLU A 191 16.66 18.70 8.38
C GLU A 191 16.91 17.94 9.68
N ALA A 192 18.04 18.19 10.35
CA ALA A 192 18.46 17.47 11.56
C ALA A 192 17.40 17.44 12.69
N GLY A 193 16.51 18.42 12.75
CA GLY A 193 15.46 18.54 13.76
C GLY A 193 14.06 18.12 13.32
N THR A 194 13.88 17.70 12.05
CA THR A 194 12.54 17.52 11.46
C THR A 194 11.63 16.55 12.25
N TYR A 195 12.19 15.46 12.76
CA TYR A 195 11.44 14.45 13.53
C TYR A 195 11.81 14.41 15.02
N LYS A 196 12.51 15.44 15.53
CA LYS A 196 13.04 15.47 16.89
C LYS A 196 11.99 15.19 17.95
N GLN A 197 10.79 15.77 17.82
CA GLN A 197 9.68 15.59 18.77
C GLN A 197 9.27 14.12 18.95
N TYR A 198 9.40 13.28 17.91
CA TYR A 198 9.09 11.86 17.97
C TYR A 198 10.29 11.06 18.47
N LEU A 199 11.49 11.44 18.02
CA LEU A 199 12.73 10.76 18.34
C LEU A 199 13.14 10.93 19.81
N ASP A 200 12.78 12.04 20.45
CA ASP A 200 13.05 12.26 21.88
C ASP A 200 12.26 11.30 22.79
N GLU A 201 11.09 10.79 22.32
CA GLU A 201 10.16 10.00 23.12
C GLU A 201 10.03 8.54 22.67
N HIS A 202 10.30 8.24 21.38
CA HIS A 202 10.00 6.95 20.77
C HIS A 202 11.15 6.43 19.90
N PRO A 203 11.32 5.10 19.77
CA PRO A 203 12.05 4.52 18.65
C PRO A 203 11.28 4.75 17.35
N VAL A 204 11.93 5.40 16.37
CA VAL A 204 11.31 5.78 15.11
C VAL A 204 11.96 5.02 13.96
N TYR A 205 11.16 4.32 13.17
CA TYR A 205 11.60 3.49 12.05
C TYR A 205 11.30 4.19 10.73
N PHE A 206 12.36 4.57 10.03
CA PHE A 206 12.32 5.23 8.72
C PHE A 206 12.55 4.21 7.60
N PHE A 207 11.71 4.20 6.59
CA PHE A 207 11.82 3.29 5.46
C PHE A 207 11.16 3.86 4.19
N GLY A 208 11.36 3.20 3.05
CA GLY A 208 10.89 3.66 1.76
C GLY A 208 12.01 4.25 0.91
N ASP A 209 11.74 4.55 -0.36
CA ASP A 209 12.75 5.02 -1.31
C ASP A 209 13.26 6.45 -1.00
N GLY A 210 12.52 7.22 -0.18
CA GLY A 210 12.95 8.52 0.32
C GLY A 210 13.84 8.47 1.56
N SER A 211 13.90 7.35 2.30
CA SER A 211 14.56 7.28 3.60
C SER A 211 16.09 7.30 3.52
N ALA A 212 16.67 6.66 2.51
CA ALA A 212 18.12 6.50 2.40
C ALA A 212 18.89 7.84 2.42
N LYS A 213 18.40 8.86 1.72
CA LYS A 213 19.01 10.20 1.70
C LYS A 213 18.89 10.96 3.02
N CYS A 214 17.95 10.56 3.87
CA CYS A 214 17.71 11.21 5.16
C CYS A 214 18.63 10.69 6.28
N ARG A 215 19.26 9.53 6.07
CA ARG A 215 20.09 8.84 7.07
C ARG A 215 21.28 9.69 7.56
N GLU A 216 21.90 10.47 6.69
CA GLU A 216 23.01 11.34 7.06
C GLU A 216 22.58 12.58 7.86
N VAL A 217 21.32 12.95 7.74
CA VAL A 217 20.75 14.15 8.38
C VAL A 217 20.08 13.79 9.71
N ILE A 218 19.37 12.66 9.78
CA ILE A 218 18.69 12.19 10.98
C ILE A 218 19.62 11.23 11.73
N THR A 219 20.39 11.74 12.68
CA THR A 219 21.45 11.00 13.41
C THR A 219 21.08 10.68 14.85
N HIS A 220 19.82 10.79 15.26
CA HIS A 220 19.37 10.55 16.63
C HIS A 220 19.49 9.06 17.01
N PRO A 221 19.84 8.71 18.29
CA PRO A 221 19.97 7.31 18.73
C PRO A 221 18.72 6.46 18.52
N ASN A 222 17.52 7.06 18.62
CA ASN A 222 16.24 6.40 18.40
C ASN A 222 15.81 6.36 16.92
N ALA A 223 16.68 6.80 15.99
CA ALA A 223 16.40 6.73 14.55
C ALA A 223 16.89 5.39 13.99
N HIS A 224 15.96 4.59 13.52
CA HIS A 224 16.23 3.29 12.90
C HIS A 224 15.84 3.33 11.43
N PHE A 225 16.69 2.82 10.54
CA PHE A 225 16.45 2.80 9.11
C PHE A 225 16.33 1.37 8.59
N ILE A 226 15.22 1.09 7.90
CA ILE A 226 14.96 -0.21 7.27
C ILE A 226 15.06 -0.03 5.75
N ASP A 227 16.02 -0.72 5.15
CA ASP A 227 16.29 -0.65 3.71
C ASP A 227 15.39 -1.62 2.92
N GLY A 228 15.20 -1.34 1.62
CA GLY A 228 14.52 -2.24 0.69
C GLY A 228 13.00 -2.29 0.82
N ILE A 229 12.39 -1.39 1.58
CA ILE A 229 10.93 -1.29 1.68
C ILE A 229 10.41 -0.44 0.52
N LEU A 230 9.52 -1.02 -0.27
CA LEU A 230 8.83 -0.35 -1.38
C LEU A 230 7.33 -0.61 -1.28
N PRO A 231 6.49 0.30 -1.77
CA PRO A 231 5.07 0.02 -1.93
C PRO A 231 4.91 -0.97 -3.08
N LEU A 232 4.37 -2.15 -2.76
CA LEU A 232 4.13 -3.22 -3.73
C LEU A 232 2.69 -3.71 -3.61
N ALA A 233 2.08 -4.06 -4.74
CA ALA A 233 0.70 -4.54 -4.78
C ALA A 233 0.46 -5.72 -3.83
N LYS A 234 1.44 -6.63 -3.71
CA LYS A 234 1.36 -7.78 -2.79
C LYS A 234 1.26 -7.40 -1.31
N ASN A 235 1.65 -6.17 -0.94
CA ASN A 235 1.58 -5.70 0.44
C ASN A 235 0.25 -5.00 0.77
N MET A 236 -0.64 -4.83 -0.23
CA MET A 236 -1.92 -4.14 -0.03
C MET A 236 -2.99 -5.03 0.60
N PHE A 237 -2.85 -6.36 0.51
CA PHE A 237 -3.95 -7.28 0.82
C PHE A 237 -4.56 -7.10 2.22
N PRO A 238 -3.80 -6.93 3.34
CA PRO A 238 -4.42 -6.82 4.66
C PRO A 238 -5.24 -5.53 4.79
N LEU A 239 -4.78 -4.46 4.14
CA LEU A 239 -5.46 -3.16 4.16
C LEU A 239 -6.72 -3.19 3.28
N ALA A 240 -6.62 -3.82 2.11
CA ALA A 240 -7.74 -3.94 1.18
C ALA A 240 -8.85 -4.84 1.72
N GLU A 241 -8.51 -5.96 2.37
CA GLU A 241 -9.49 -6.81 3.03
C GLU A 241 -10.19 -6.10 4.19
N LYS A 242 -9.43 -5.36 5.00
CA LYS A 242 -10.01 -4.52 6.05
C LYS A 242 -10.98 -3.48 5.49
N ALA A 243 -10.63 -2.83 4.36
CA ALA A 243 -11.51 -1.88 3.67
C ALA A 243 -12.75 -2.58 3.10
N MET A 244 -12.58 -3.75 2.47
CA MET A 244 -13.66 -4.58 1.94
C MET A 244 -14.68 -4.95 3.03
N MET A 245 -14.20 -5.44 4.19
CA MET A 245 -15.06 -5.79 5.33
C MET A 245 -15.84 -4.60 5.89
N ARG A 246 -15.27 -3.40 5.81
CA ARG A 246 -15.92 -2.16 6.28
C ARG A 246 -16.84 -1.53 5.24
N GLY A 247 -16.76 -1.97 3.98
CA GLY A 247 -17.44 -1.34 2.88
C GLY A 247 -16.85 0.05 2.53
N ASP A 248 -15.56 0.26 2.79
CA ASP A 248 -14.84 1.50 2.51
C ASP A 248 -14.50 1.57 1.01
N PHE A 249 -15.52 1.79 0.20
CA PHE A 249 -15.40 1.86 -1.25
C PHE A 249 -15.39 3.30 -1.74
N GLN A 250 -14.65 3.52 -2.82
CA GLN A 250 -14.62 4.77 -3.53
C GLN A 250 -15.62 4.75 -4.68
N ASP A 251 -16.20 5.90 -4.98
CA ASP A 251 -16.93 6.08 -6.24
C ASP A 251 -15.93 6.06 -7.40
N ALA A 252 -15.94 5.00 -8.19
CA ALA A 252 -15.01 4.84 -9.30
C ALA A 252 -15.12 5.96 -10.35
N ALA A 253 -16.26 6.62 -10.50
CA ALA A 253 -16.42 7.73 -11.44
C ALA A 253 -15.65 8.98 -10.97
N TYR A 254 -15.72 9.28 -9.67
CA TYR A 254 -15.16 10.51 -9.09
C TYR A 254 -13.86 10.31 -8.33
N PHE A 255 -13.38 9.08 -8.13
CA PHE A 255 -12.11 8.83 -7.46
C PHE A 255 -10.96 9.55 -8.16
N GLU A 256 -10.19 10.30 -7.39
CA GLU A 256 -8.94 10.92 -7.78
C GLU A 256 -7.83 10.53 -6.79
N PRO A 257 -6.61 10.23 -7.28
CA PRO A 257 -5.47 10.02 -6.39
C PRO A 257 -5.16 11.25 -5.55
N PHE A 258 -4.60 11.02 -4.38
CA PHE A 258 -4.16 12.09 -3.50
C PHE A 258 -2.85 12.70 -4.02
N TYR A 259 -2.97 13.88 -4.64
CA TYR A 259 -1.84 14.68 -5.10
C TYR A 259 -1.42 15.67 -4.02
N LEU A 260 -0.33 15.36 -3.31
CA LEU A 260 0.17 16.22 -2.24
C LEU A 260 0.73 17.55 -2.77
N LYS A 261 1.17 17.57 -4.03
CA LYS A 261 1.63 18.76 -4.74
C LYS A 261 0.97 18.88 -6.10
N GLU A 262 0.68 20.12 -6.50
CA GLU A 262 0.23 20.39 -7.85
C GLU A 262 1.31 20.03 -8.88
N PHE A 263 0.85 19.59 -10.04
CA PHE A 263 1.75 19.28 -11.15
C PHE A 263 2.40 20.55 -11.69
N VAL A 264 3.71 20.69 -11.51
CA VAL A 264 4.51 21.76 -12.13
C VAL A 264 5.18 21.21 -13.38
N ALA A 265 4.66 21.59 -14.55
CA ALA A 265 5.29 21.26 -15.82
C ALA A 265 6.62 22.01 -15.95
N LEU A 266 7.73 21.28 -16.02
CA LEU A 266 9.02 21.84 -16.42
C LEU A 266 8.98 22.17 -17.91
N LYS A 267 9.25 23.43 -18.28
CA LYS A 267 9.46 23.79 -19.69
C LYS A 267 10.57 22.90 -20.26
N SER A 268 10.28 22.18 -21.33
CA SER A 268 11.28 21.44 -22.10
C SER A 268 12.43 22.38 -22.41
N LYS A 269 13.68 22.01 -22.05
CA LYS A 269 14.85 22.67 -22.61
C LYS A 269 14.78 22.48 -24.12
N LYS A 270 14.65 23.57 -24.91
CA LYS A 270 14.76 23.50 -26.33
C LYS A 270 16.07 22.77 -26.68
N LEU A 271 15.95 21.59 -27.28
CA LEU A 271 17.04 20.99 -28.01
C LEU A 271 17.32 21.93 -29.22
N LEU A 272 18.42 22.66 -29.13
CA LEU A 272 19.01 23.38 -30.28
C LEU A 272 19.71 22.35 -31.15
#